data_0744fab9c51877c06b0fefa9a9fe4740
#
_entry.id   0744fab9c51877c06b0fefa9a9fe4740
#
_cell.length_a   1.000
_cell.length_b   1.000
_cell.length_c   1.000
_cell.angle_alpha   90.00
_cell.angle_beta   90.00
_cell.angle_gamma   90.00
#
_symmetry.space_group_name_H-M   'P 1'
#
loop_
_entity.id
_entity.type
_entity.pdbx_description
1 polymer ?
#
loop_
_entity_poly.entity_id
_entity_poly.type
_entity_poly.pdbx_seq_one_letter_code
_entity_poly.pdbx_strand_id
1 'polypeptide(L)'
;MTDLKVLFIGGSGQISSACSRRAVDLGLDLYVLNRGRTSIRPLPAEVRLLEGDIRDPSSARHAIGEHEFDAVVDFVAFTPEHVQADIDLFAGRAGQFVFISSASAYQKPVGRLPIVESTPLRNPIWPYSQAKIASEELLVRAYREDGFPATIVRPSHTYDRTNVPFDGGWTAVERMRQGKEVVVHGDGTSLWTLTHHVDFAKAFIGLLGHPQAIGDSFHITSDEVLTWNQIHELVGAAAGAQPRIVHVTSDAIFAADEEWGRSLLGDKAHSVIFDNAKVRALVPDYVATIPFAQGAREIVAWHDEDPARRQVDERVDALMDELVERYGRGA
;
A
#
# COMPACT_ATOMS: atom_id res chain seq x y z
N MET A 1 -16.28 -13.22 16.13
CA MET A 1 -15.57 -13.35 14.84
C MET A 1 -14.80 -14.67 14.70
N THR A 2 -15.02 -15.61 15.58
CA THR A 2 -14.17 -16.79 15.79
C THR A 2 -14.37 -17.96 14.82
N ASP A 3 -15.17 -17.87 13.78
CA ASP A 3 -15.41 -18.96 12.84
C ASP A 3 -15.42 -18.53 11.36
N LEU A 4 -14.90 -17.33 11.04
CA LEU A 4 -14.84 -16.89 9.65
C LEU A 4 -13.76 -17.64 8.89
N LYS A 5 -14.15 -18.30 7.81
CA LYS A 5 -13.25 -18.93 6.85
C LYS A 5 -12.85 -17.91 5.79
N VAL A 6 -11.59 -17.52 5.76
CA VAL A 6 -11.09 -16.42 4.96
C VAL A 6 -10.00 -16.88 4.01
N LEU A 7 -10.05 -16.42 2.75
CA LEU A 7 -8.98 -16.61 1.79
C LEU A 7 -8.25 -15.29 1.53
N PHE A 8 -6.93 -15.28 1.71
CA PHE A 8 -6.05 -14.20 1.25
C PHE A 8 -5.28 -14.61 0.00
N ILE A 9 -5.48 -13.91 -1.09
CA ILE A 9 -4.68 -14.04 -2.31
C ILE A 9 -3.49 -13.10 -2.16
N GLY A 10 -2.28 -13.67 -2.02
CA GLY A 10 -1.06 -12.89 -1.78
C GLY A 10 -0.83 -12.50 -0.31
N GLY A 11 -1.09 -13.39 0.65
CA GLY A 11 -1.04 -13.16 2.11
C GLY A 11 0.34 -12.86 2.72
N SER A 12 1.45 -12.88 1.94
CA SER A 12 2.83 -12.62 2.39
C SER A 12 3.43 -11.31 1.85
N GLY A 13 2.61 -10.40 1.33
CA GLY A 13 3.02 -9.07 0.88
C GLY A 13 3.23 -8.08 2.02
N GLN A 14 3.59 -6.84 1.68
CA GLN A 14 3.88 -5.77 2.64
C GLN A 14 2.68 -5.50 3.58
N ILE A 15 1.49 -5.33 3.04
CA ILE A 15 0.26 -5.11 3.81
C ILE A 15 -0.26 -6.44 4.36
N SER A 16 -0.36 -7.44 3.50
CA SER A 16 -1.03 -8.70 3.80
C SER A 16 -0.35 -9.53 4.89
N SER A 17 0.97 -9.41 5.08
CA SER A 17 1.66 -10.14 6.13
C SER A 17 1.19 -9.77 7.55
N ALA A 18 0.95 -8.49 7.82
CA ALA A 18 0.37 -8.05 9.09
C ALA A 18 -1.10 -8.47 9.21
N CYS A 19 -1.86 -8.40 8.10
CA CYS A 19 -3.24 -8.88 8.06
C CYS A 19 -3.30 -10.39 8.34
N SER A 20 -2.41 -11.19 7.74
CA SER A 20 -2.35 -12.64 7.98
C SER A 20 -2.06 -12.98 9.45
N ARG A 21 -1.09 -12.29 10.06
CA ARG A 21 -0.78 -12.47 11.48
C ARG A 21 -1.98 -12.11 12.36
N ARG A 22 -2.56 -10.92 12.12
CA ARG A 22 -3.70 -10.46 12.91
C ARG A 22 -4.94 -11.34 12.74
N ALA A 23 -5.19 -11.88 11.54
CA ALA A 23 -6.29 -12.82 11.30
C ALA A 23 -6.14 -14.08 12.15
N VAL A 24 -4.92 -14.64 12.18
CA VAL A 24 -4.58 -15.81 13.02
C VAL A 24 -4.71 -15.46 14.52
N ASP A 25 -4.17 -14.34 14.96
CA ASP A 25 -4.23 -13.89 16.36
C ASP A 25 -5.69 -13.74 16.85
N LEU A 26 -6.61 -13.41 15.95
CA LEU A 26 -8.05 -13.29 16.23
C LEU A 26 -8.85 -14.60 16.02
N GLY A 27 -8.18 -15.68 15.65
CA GLY A 27 -8.78 -17.01 15.52
C GLY A 27 -9.59 -17.23 14.23
N LEU A 28 -9.31 -16.47 13.15
CA LEU A 28 -9.92 -16.73 11.84
C LEU A 28 -9.32 -18.01 11.23
N ASP A 29 -10.15 -18.82 10.53
CA ASP A 29 -9.68 -19.94 9.71
C ASP A 29 -9.08 -19.40 8.39
N LEU A 30 -7.79 -19.05 8.43
CA LEU A 30 -7.11 -18.35 7.35
C LEU A 30 -6.47 -19.31 6.35
N TYR A 31 -6.92 -19.21 5.11
CA TYR A 31 -6.29 -19.76 3.92
C TYR A 31 -5.50 -18.69 3.20
N VAL A 32 -4.34 -19.04 2.66
CA VAL A 32 -3.53 -18.15 1.81
C VAL A 32 -3.24 -18.84 0.49
N LEU A 33 -3.66 -18.24 -0.62
CA LEU A 33 -3.24 -18.65 -1.96
C LEU A 33 -2.00 -17.85 -2.36
N ASN A 34 -0.88 -18.54 -2.56
CA ASN A 34 0.33 -17.95 -3.12
C ASN A 34 1.19 -19.00 -3.83
N ARG A 35 2.26 -18.52 -4.52
CA ARG A 35 3.15 -19.36 -5.34
C ARG A 35 4.26 -20.07 -4.55
N GLY A 36 4.24 -20.02 -3.22
CA GLY A 36 5.24 -20.68 -2.38
C GLY A 36 6.67 -20.11 -2.44
N ARG A 37 6.89 -18.92 -3.04
CA ARG A 37 8.24 -18.40 -3.36
C ARG A 37 8.80 -17.38 -2.38
N THR A 38 8.05 -16.93 -1.38
CA THR A 38 8.42 -15.77 -0.56
C THR A 38 8.86 -16.19 0.83
N SER A 39 10.03 -15.70 1.26
CA SER A 39 10.58 -15.95 2.59
C SER A 39 10.78 -14.69 3.45
N ILE A 40 10.77 -13.48 2.83
CA ILE A 40 11.06 -12.21 3.56
C ILE A 40 10.02 -11.94 4.66
N ARG A 41 8.76 -12.32 4.43
CA ARG A 41 7.66 -12.18 5.37
C ARG A 41 6.99 -13.53 5.56
N PRO A 42 7.48 -14.37 6.48
CA PRO A 42 6.94 -15.71 6.70
C PRO A 42 5.48 -15.61 7.18
N LEU A 43 4.66 -16.52 6.68
CA LEU A 43 3.29 -16.70 7.16
C LEU A 43 3.30 -17.35 8.55
N PRO A 44 2.31 -17.07 9.41
CA PRO A 44 2.07 -17.85 10.63
C PRO A 44 1.89 -19.33 10.33
N ALA A 45 2.31 -20.20 11.27
CA ALA A 45 2.25 -21.64 11.08
C ALA A 45 0.82 -22.21 10.99
N GLU A 46 -0.13 -21.49 11.54
CA GLU A 46 -1.56 -21.83 11.57
C GLU A 46 -2.26 -21.60 10.22
N VAL A 47 -1.63 -20.86 9.31
CA VAL A 47 -2.19 -20.55 7.98
C VAL A 47 -2.27 -21.83 7.14
N ARG A 48 -3.42 -22.04 6.51
CA ARG A 48 -3.60 -23.12 5.52
C ARG A 48 -3.15 -22.62 4.14
N LEU A 49 -1.98 -23.08 3.73
CA LEU A 49 -1.41 -22.68 2.43
C LEU A 49 -2.08 -23.45 1.29
N LEU A 50 -2.60 -22.71 0.31
CA LEU A 50 -2.98 -23.19 -0.99
C LEU A 50 -1.89 -22.77 -2.00
N GLU A 51 -1.19 -23.73 -2.57
CA GLU A 51 -0.13 -23.41 -3.55
C GLU A 51 -0.73 -23.29 -4.95
N GLY A 52 -0.66 -22.10 -5.52
CA GLY A 52 -1.20 -21.82 -6.84
C GLY A 52 -0.90 -20.39 -7.30
N ASP A 53 -1.07 -20.15 -8.60
CA ASP A 53 -0.94 -18.83 -9.21
C ASP A 53 -2.33 -18.29 -9.57
N ILE A 54 -2.77 -17.21 -8.94
CA ILE A 54 -4.06 -16.56 -9.24
C ILE A 54 -4.10 -16.00 -10.67
N ARG A 55 -2.95 -15.78 -11.33
CA ARG A 55 -2.87 -15.31 -12.70
C ARG A 55 -2.96 -16.45 -13.74
N ASP A 56 -2.94 -17.69 -13.28
CA ASP A 56 -3.29 -18.87 -14.06
C ASP A 56 -4.64 -19.42 -13.56
N PRO A 57 -5.75 -19.25 -14.31
CA PRO A 57 -7.08 -19.67 -13.89
C PRO A 57 -7.19 -21.18 -13.62
N SER A 58 -6.38 -22.02 -14.28
CA SER A 58 -6.38 -23.46 -14.06
C SER A 58 -5.68 -23.81 -12.73
N SER A 59 -4.55 -23.18 -12.46
CA SER A 59 -3.82 -23.31 -11.21
C SER A 59 -4.65 -22.83 -10.01
N ALA A 60 -5.28 -21.65 -10.14
CA ALA A 60 -6.14 -21.10 -9.09
C ALA A 60 -7.33 -22.01 -8.78
N ARG A 61 -8.07 -22.47 -9.80
CA ARG A 61 -9.20 -23.39 -9.61
C ARG A 61 -8.78 -24.69 -8.94
N HIS A 62 -7.65 -25.27 -9.36
CA HIS A 62 -7.12 -26.50 -8.78
C HIS A 62 -6.76 -26.30 -7.31
N ALA A 63 -6.04 -25.24 -6.97
CA ALA A 63 -5.61 -24.96 -5.61
C ALA A 63 -6.79 -24.65 -4.68
N ILE A 64 -7.79 -23.90 -5.13
CA ILE A 64 -8.96 -23.53 -4.35
C ILE A 64 -9.95 -24.71 -4.24
N GLY A 65 -10.01 -25.61 -5.25
CA GLY A 65 -10.92 -26.75 -5.26
C GLY A 65 -12.39 -26.33 -5.03
N GLU A 66 -13.11 -27.08 -4.20
CA GLU A 66 -14.51 -26.83 -3.86
C GLU A 66 -14.70 -25.92 -2.62
N HIS A 67 -13.65 -25.23 -2.18
CA HIS A 67 -13.79 -24.36 -1.02
C HIS A 67 -14.69 -23.15 -1.30
N GLU A 68 -15.54 -22.86 -0.35
CA GLU A 68 -16.30 -21.61 -0.20
C GLU A 68 -15.73 -20.85 0.99
N PHE A 69 -15.80 -19.51 0.95
CA PHE A 69 -15.24 -18.63 1.96
C PHE A 69 -16.24 -17.57 2.39
N ASP A 70 -16.23 -17.23 3.68
CA ASP A 70 -17.00 -16.10 4.19
C ASP A 70 -16.45 -14.78 3.66
N ALA A 71 -15.14 -14.69 3.51
CA ALA A 71 -14.48 -13.55 2.87
C ALA A 71 -13.27 -13.98 2.02
N VAL A 72 -13.14 -13.38 0.84
CA VAL A 72 -11.97 -13.49 -0.04
C VAL A 72 -11.34 -12.12 -0.20
N VAL A 73 -10.02 -12.03 -0.06
CA VAL A 73 -9.26 -10.77 -0.22
C VAL A 73 -8.21 -10.94 -1.31
N ASP A 74 -8.23 -10.09 -2.34
CA ASP A 74 -7.12 -10.04 -3.29
C ASP A 74 -6.21 -8.83 -3.03
N PHE A 75 -4.98 -9.11 -2.57
CA PHE A 75 -3.90 -8.14 -2.39
C PHE A 75 -3.05 -7.93 -3.63
N VAL A 76 -3.27 -8.70 -4.70
CA VAL A 76 -2.40 -8.73 -5.88
C VAL A 76 -3.13 -8.40 -7.19
N ALA A 77 -4.40 -8.05 -7.16
CA ALA A 77 -5.12 -7.53 -8.32
C ALA A 77 -4.73 -6.06 -8.59
N PHE A 78 -4.26 -5.79 -9.81
CA PHE A 78 -3.78 -4.45 -10.19
C PHE A 78 -4.51 -3.87 -11.41
N THR A 79 -5.22 -4.68 -12.17
CA THR A 79 -5.91 -4.28 -13.39
C THR A 79 -7.35 -4.80 -13.42
N PRO A 80 -8.23 -4.21 -14.26
CA PRO A 80 -9.60 -4.71 -14.42
C PRO A 80 -9.68 -6.17 -14.84
N GLU A 81 -8.73 -6.64 -15.67
CA GLU A 81 -8.68 -8.04 -16.12
C GLU A 81 -8.42 -8.99 -14.95
N HIS A 82 -7.58 -8.59 -14.00
CA HIS A 82 -7.38 -9.35 -12.76
C HIS A 82 -8.67 -9.46 -11.96
N VAL A 83 -9.36 -8.33 -11.77
CA VAL A 83 -10.61 -8.27 -11.03
C VAL A 83 -11.73 -9.06 -11.74
N GLN A 84 -11.80 -9.03 -13.09
CA GLN A 84 -12.76 -9.84 -13.82
C GLN A 84 -12.52 -11.34 -13.59
N ALA A 85 -11.26 -11.77 -13.63
CA ALA A 85 -10.92 -13.16 -13.35
C ALA A 85 -11.30 -13.59 -11.92
N ASP A 86 -11.16 -12.67 -10.95
CA ASP A 86 -11.57 -12.91 -9.57
C ASP A 86 -13.11 -13.00 -9.46
N ILE A 87 -13.86 -12.13 -10.13
CA ILE A 87 -15.33 -12.20 -10.18
C ILE A 87 -15.76 -13.54 -10.75
N ASP A 88 -15.20 -13.98 -11.88
CA ASP A 88 -15.53 -15.25 -12.53
C ASP A 88 -15.20 -16.48 -11.65
N LEU A 89 -14.18 -16.34 -10.78
CA LEU A 89 -13.73 -17.42 -9.91
C LEU A 89 -14.55 -17.52 -8.63
N PHE A 90 -14.97 -16.38 -8.05
CA PHE A 90 -15.57 -16.29 -6.71
C PHE A 90 -17.06 -15.98 -6.69
N ALA A 91 -17.70 -15.74 -7.85
CA ALA A 91 -19.15 -15.59 -7.92
C ALA A 91 -19.86 -16.82 -7.32
N GLY A 92 -20.71 -16.59 -6.30
CA GLY A 92 -21.42 -17.65 -5.57
C GLY A 92 -20.55 -18.49 -4.63
N ARG A 93 -19.25 -18.15 -4.45
CA ARG A 93 -18.30 -18.89 -3.60
C ARG A 93 -17.69 -18.04 -2.48
N ALA A 94 -17.94 -16.73 -2.49
CA ALA A 94 -17.51 -15.80 -1.46
C ALA A 94 -18.72 -15.07 -0.88
N GLY A 95 -18.83 -15.02 0.46
CA GLY A 95 -19.81 -14.19 1.15
C GLY A 95 -19.47 -12.70 1.07
N GLN A 96 -18.18 -12.38 0.97
CA GLN A 96 -17.62 -11.05 0.74
C GLN A 96 -16.36 -11.16 -0.12
N PHE A 97 -16.20 -10.30 -1.13
CA PHE A 97 -14.97 -10.14 -1.87
C PHE A 97 -14.35 -8.77 -1.59
N VAL A 98 -13.13 -8.73 -1.08
CA VAL A 98 -12.44 -7.49 -0.72
C VAL A 98 -11.31 -7.22 -1.70
N PHE A 99 -11.44 -6.12 -2.43
CA PHE A 99 -10.43 -5.62 -3.35
C PHE A 99 -9.53 -4.58 -2.68
N ILE A 100 -8.23 -4.78 -2.73
CA ILE A 100 -7.26 -3.77 -2.28
C ILE A 100 -6.97 -2.81 -3.44
N SER A 101 -7.62 -1.65 -3.38
CA SER A 101 -7.40 -0.52 -4.28
C SER A 101 -6.23 0.35 -3.80
N SER A 102 -6.32 1.66 -3.93
CA SER A 102 -5.32 2.63 -3.48
C SER A 102 -5.95 4.00 -3.25
N ALA A 103 -5.49 4.73 -2.25
CA ALA A 103 -5.86 6.13 -2.06
C ALA A 103 -5.34 7.05 -3.18
N SER A 104 -4.39 6.61 -4.01
CA SER A 104 -3.97 7.34 -5.21
C SER A 104 -5.07 7.44 -6.28
N ALA A 105 -6.13 6.63 -6.17
CA ALA A 105 -7.31 6.70 -7.03
C ALA A 105 -8.12 7.98 -6.82
N TYR A 106 -8.08 8.59 -5.64
CA TYR A 106 -8.78 9.85 -5.38
C TYR A 106 -8.28 10.97 -6.29
N GLN A 107 -9.19 11.88 -6.60
CA GLN A 107 -8.99 12.97 -7.56
C GLN A 107 -7.65 13.69 -7.37
N LYS A 108 -6.94 13.83 -8.49
CA LYS A 108 -5.75 14.69 -8.60
C LYS A 108 -5.96 15.75 -9.71
N PRO A 109 -5.66 17.03 -9.45
CA PRO A 109 -5.29 17.59 -8.13
C PRO A 109 -6.38 17.40 -7.07
N VAL A 110 -5.97 17.39 -5.79
CA VAL A 110 -6.89 17.24 -4.65
C VAL A 110 -7.76 18.51 -4.56
N GLY A 111 -9.08 18.33 -4.65
CA GLY A 111 -10.01 19.47 -4.65
C GLY A 111 -10.41 19.93 -3.25
N ARG A 112 -10.34 19.04 -2.24
CA ARG A 112 -10.73 19.32 -0.86
C ARG A 112 -10.02 18.39 0.11
N LEU A 113 -9.65 18.93 1.27
CA LEU A 113 -9.14 18.18 2.43
C LEU A 113 -10.10 18.36 3.62
N PRO A 114 -10.24 17.37 4.50
CA PRO A 114 -9.73 16.00 4.34
C PRO A 114 -10.41 15.25 3.19
N ILE A 115 -9.73 14.24 2.66
CA ILE A 115 -10.29 13.29 1.69
C ILE A 115 -11.24 12.36 2.43
N VAL A 116 -12.42 12.14 1.84
CA VAL A 116 -13.43 11.16 2.30
C VAL A 116 -13.73 10.19 1.18
N GLU A 117 -14.40 9.06 1.46
CA GLU A 117 -14.65 8.02 0.45
C GLU A 117 -15.53 8.47 -0.71
N SER A 118 -16.37 9.50 -0.51
CA SER A 118 -17.16 10.13 -1.57
C SER A 118 -16.38 11.13 -2.43
N THR A 119 -15.10 11.39 -2.13
CA THR A 119 -14.22 12.20 -3.00
C THR A 119 -14.15 11.53 -4.37
N PRO A 120 -14.36 12.27 -5.48
CA PRO A 120 -14.31 11.71 -6.83
C PRO A 120 -13.00 10.96 -7.11
N LEU A 121 -13.09 9.91 -7.93
CA LEU A 121 -11.94 9.17 -8.41
C LEU A 121 -11.49 9.76 -9.76
N ARG A 122 -10.24 10.19 -9.84
CA ARG A 122 -9.67 10.74 -11.07
C ARG A 122 -8.15 10.87 -10.97
N ASN A 123 -7.43 10.18 -11.81
CA ASN A 123 -5.97 10.36 -11.92
C ASN A 123 -5.57 10.43 -13.40
N PRO A 124 -5.28 11.63 -13.96
CA PRO A 124 -4.99 11.77 -15.38
C PRO A 124 -3.54 11.40 -15.76
N ILE A 125 -2.66 11.13 -14.79
CA ILE A 125 -1.22 11.03 -15.01
C ILE A 125 -0.70 9.61 -14.77
N TRP A 126 -1.12 8.96 -13.68
CA TRP A 126 -0.51 7.71 -13.23
C TRP A 126 -1.32 6.47 -13.68
N PRO A 127 -0.79 5.64 -14.60
CA PRO A 127 -1.48 4.45 -15.11
C PRO A 127 -1.90 3.46 -14.03
N TYR A 128 -1.08 3.31 -12.97
CA TYR A 128 -1.43 2.48 -11.82
C TYR A 128 -2.75 2.91 -11.18
N SER A 129 -2.91 4.21 -10.92
CA SER A 129 -4.14 4.74 -10.33
C SER A 129 -5.33 4.64 -11.27
N GLN A 130 -5.11 4.83 -12.58
CA GLN A 130 -6.15 4.65 -13.61
C GLN A 130 -6.66 3.21 -13.63
N ALA A 131 -5.74 2.23 -13.56
CA ALA A 131 -6.10 0.81 -13.51
C ALA A 131 -6.89 0.46 -12.23
N LYS A 132 -6.50 1.03 -11.07
CA LYS A 132 -7.26 0.86 -9.81
C LYS A 132 -8.66 1.46 -9.92
N ILE A 133 -8.83 2.65 -10.51
CA ILE A 133 -10.14 3.29 -10.73
C ILE A 133 -11.01 2.39 -11.62
N ALA A 134 -10.49 1.94 -12.75
CA ALA A 134 -11.24 1.06 -13.66
C ALA A 134 -11.63 -0.28 -13.00
N SER A 135 -10.78 -0.82 -12.13
CA SER A 135 -11.08 -2.01 -11.34
C SER A 135 -12.21 -1.78 -10.33
N GLU A 136 -12.23 -0.63 -9.67
CA GLU A 136 -13.33 -0.26 -8.76
C GLU A 136 -14.65 -0.07 -9.52
N GLU A 137 -14.64 0.58 -10.68
CA GLU A 137 -15.84 0.74 -11.53
C GLU A 137 -16.41 -0.60 -11.96
N LEU A 138 -15.56 -1.58 -12.28
CA LEU A 138 -15.98 -2.94 -12.61
C LEU A 138 -16.67 -3.61 -11.41
N LEU A 139 -16.08 -3.54 -10.21
CA LEU A 139 -16.65 -4.12 -8.99
C LEU A 139 -17.97 -3.46 -8.58
N VAL A 140 -18.07 -2.13 -8.69
CA VAL A 140 -19.31 -1.40 -8.42
C VAL A 140 -20.43 -1.85 -9.37
N ARG A 141 -20.10 -2.09 -10.65
CA ARG A 141 -21.04 -2.62 -11.62
C ARG A 141 -21.46 -4.04 -11.28
N ALA A 142 -20.51 -4.95 -11.03
CA ALA A 142 -20.79 -6.33 -10.66
C ALA A 142 -21.66 -6.42 -9.38
N TYR A 143 -21.43 -5.55 -8.40
CA TYR A 143 -22.29 -5.47 -7.21
C TYR A 143 -23.73 -5.06 -7.58
N ARG A 144 -23.89 -4.01 -8.40
CA ARG A 144 -25.22 -3.46 -8.74
C ARG A 144 -26.05 -4.34 -9.66
N GLU A 145 -25.40 -4.98 -10.64
CA GLU A 145 -26.08 -5.72 -11.70
C GLU A 145 -26.20 -7.21 -11.35
N ASP A 146 -25.17 -7.80 -10.73
CA ASP A 146 -25.06 -9.23 -10.51
C ASP A 146 -25.11 -9.63 -9.02
N GLY A 147 -25.14 -8.65 -8.10
CA GLY A 147 -25.12 -8.89 -6.65
C GLY A 147 -23.78 -9.43 -6.14
N PHE A 148 -22.67 -9.25 -6.88
CA PHE A 148 -21.36 -9.69 -6.44
C PHE A 148 -20.95 -8.95 -5.14
N PRO A 149 -20.61 -9.64 -4.04
CA PRO A 149 -20.52 -9.04 -2.70
C PRO A 149 -19.20 -8.27 -2.48
N ALA A 150 -18.94 -7.26 -3.31
CA ALA A 150 -17.70 -6.51 -3.32
C ALA A 150 -17.58 -5.52 -2.15
N THR A 151 -16.39 -5.42 -1.58
CA THR A 151 -15.93 -4.35 -0.68
C THR A 151 -14.63 -3.79 -1.23
N ILE A 152 -14.50 -2.47 -1.28
CA ILE A 152 -13.31 -1.81 -1.81
C ILE A 152 -12.53 -1.19 -0.65
N VAL A 153 -11.24 -1.48 -0.54
CA VAL A 153 -10.37 -0.88 0.48
C VAL A 153 -9.26 -0.07 -0.21
N ARG A 154 -9.14 1.20 0.17
CA ARG A 154 -8.13 2.15 -0.36
C ARG A 154 -7.10 2.46 0.73
N PRO A 155 -6.00 1.70 0.83
CA PRO A 155 -4.90 2.07 1.72
C PRO A 155 -4.24 3.38 1.26
N SER A 156 -3.75 4.18 2.21
CA SER A 156 -2.77 5.23 1.90
C SER A 156 -1.40 4.61 1.61
N HIS A 157 -0.33 5.39 1.63
CA HIS A 157 1.02 4.86 1.46
C HIS A 157 1.38 3.98 2.67
N THR A 158 1.17 2.68 2.53
CA THR A 158 1.52 1.70 3.56
C THR A 158 2.99 1.33 3.49
N TYR A 159 3.57 1.00 4.64
CA TYR A 159 4.96 0.57 4.74
C TYR A 159 5.14 -0.48 5.85
N ASP A 160 6.23 -1.23 5.77
CA ASP A 160 6.75 -2.10 6.82
C ASP A 160 8.27 -1.93 6.95
N ARG A 161 8.88 -2.65 7.85
CA ARG A 161 10.35 -2.58 8.09
C ARG A 161 11.21 -2.91 6.86
N THR A 162 10.66 -3.54 5.83
CA THR A 162 11.43 -4.00 4.66
C THR A 162 11.47 -2.98 3.53
N ASN A 163 10.73 -1.88 3.65
CA ASN A 163 10.58 -0.90 2.59
C ASN A 163 10.72 0.53 3.09
N VAL A 164 11.66 1.27 2.54
CA VAL A 164 11.79 2.72 2.76
C VAL A 164 10.71 3.43 1.93
N PRO A 165 9.79 4.21 2.54
CA PRO A 165 8.58 4.69 1.86
C PRO A 165 8.79 5.99 1.05
N PHE A 166 9.89 6.10 0.31
CA PHE A 166 10.14 7.18 -0.64
C PHE A 166 11.02 6.72 -1.79
N ASP A 167 11.02 7.50 -2.86
CA ASP A 167 11.80 7.18 -4.05
C ASP A 167 13.29 7.21 -3.74
N GLY A 168 14.03 6.29 -4.33
CA GLY A 168 15.40 6.02 -3.96
C GLY A 168 15.60 4.96 -2.89
N GLY A 169 14.59 4.66 -2.09
CA GLY A 169 14.62 3.55 -1.12
C GLY A 169 15.86 3.57 -0.23
N TRP A 170 16.52 2.40 -0.08
CA TRP A 170 17.75 2.31 0.72
C TRP A 170 18.92 3.10 0.14
N THR A 171 18.98 3.34 -1.17
CA THR A 171 19.99 4.18 -1.82
C THR A 171 20.02 5.58 -1.20
N ALA A 172 18.86 6.18 -0.96
CA ALA A 172 18.79 7.49 -0.32
C ALA A 172 19.28 7.45 1.14
N VAL A 173 18.99 6.38 1.89
CA VAL A 173 19.49 6.19 3.27
C VAL A 173 21.02 6.08 3.29
N GLU A 174 21.58 5.31 2.37
CA GLU A 174 23.03 5.17 2.26
C GLU A 174 23.72 6.50 1.87
N ARG A 175 23.10 7.27 0.95
CA ARG A 175 23.56 8.64 0.63
C ARG A 175 23.57 9.54 1.85
N MET A 176 22.52 9.51 2.68
CA MET A 176 22.47 10.29 3.92
C MET A 176 23.61 9.90 4.87
N ARG A 177 23.92 8.61 5.01
CA ARG A 177 25.02 8.11 5.84
C ARG A 177 26.40 8.54 5.33
N GLN A 178 26.54 8.64 4.02
CA GLN A 178 27.76 9.12 3.36
C GLN A 178 27.88 10.66 3.34
N GLY A 179 26.88 11.39 3.83
CA GLY A 179 26.82 12.85 3.77
C GLY A 179 26.60 13.41 2.37
N LYS A 180 26.14 12.57 1.43
CA LYS A 180 25.71 13.01 0.11
C LYS A 180 24.32 13.65 0.19
N GLU A 181 24.02 14.50 -0.81
CA GLU A 181 22.70 15.08 -0.97
C GLU A 181 21.65 14.03 -1.40
N VAL A 182 20.40 14.25 -0.95
CA VAL A 182 19.21 13.49 -1.38
C VAL A 182 18.19 14.41 -2.02
N VAL A 183 17.48 13.92 -3.03
CA VAL A 183 16.48 14.69 -3.76
C VAL A 183 15.11 14.54 -3.10
N VAL A 184 14.45 15.66 -2.84
CA VAL A 184 13.05 15.74 -2.42
C VAL A 184 12.26 16.57 -3.43
N HIS A 185 11.11 16.10 -3.84
CA HIS A 185 10.29 16.77 -4.85
C HIS A 185 9.64 18.05 -4.34
N GLY A 186 9.41 18.99 -5.23
CA GLY A 186 8.80 20.30 -4.93
C GLY A 186 9.68 21.08 -3.96
N ASP A 187 9.07 21.61 -2.91
CA ASP A 187 9.73 22.22 -1.75
C ASP A 187 9.74 21.28 -0.51
N GLY A 188 9.28 20.04 -0.71
CA GLY A 188 9.18 19.05 0.36
C GLY A 188 8.08 19.30 1.38
N THR A 189 7.19 20.28 1.17
CA THR A 189 6.15 20.69 2.16
C THR A 189 4.79 20.08 1.89
N SER A 190 4.57 19.39 0.78
CA SER A 190 3.31 18.67 0.56
C SER A 190 3.09 17.64 1.66
N LEU A 191 1.85 17.59 2.17
CA LEU A 191 1.47 16.75 3.31
C LEU A 191 1.21 15.31 2.84
N TRP A 192 1.68 14.36 3.64
CA TRP A 192 1.61 12.95 3.32
C TRP A 192 1.20 12.10 4.51
N THR A 193 0.47 11.01 4.24
CA THR A 193 0.03 10.07 5.27
C THR A 193 0.67 8.70 5.02
N LEU A 194 1.59 8.32 5.89
CA LEU A 194 2.20 6.99 5.93
C LEU A 194 1.46 6.11 6.94
N THR A 195 1.07 4.93 6.53
CA THR A 195 0.34 3.99 7.40
C THR A 195 1.14 2.73 7.62
N HIS A 196 1.51 2.47 8.87
CA HIS A 196 2.21 1.23 9.23
C HIS A 196 1.31 0.02 8.96
N HIS A 197 1.85 -1.05 8.37
CA HIS A 197 1.08 -2.22 7.96
C HIS A 197 0.32 -2.91 9.12
N VAL A 198 0.86 -2.84 10.34
CA VAL A 198 0.17 -3.35 11.54
C VAL A 198 -1.05 -2.51 11.89
N ASP A 199 -0.96 -1.18 11.76
CA ASP A 199 -2.10 -0.30 12.00
C ASP A 199 -3.17 -0.47 10.92
N PHE A 200 -2.77 -0.63 9.66
CA PHE A 200 -3.71 -0.99 8.59
C PHE A 200 -4.47 -2.27 8.93
N ALA A 201 -3.77 -3.32 9.37
CA ALA A 201 -4.39 -4.61 9.70
C ALA A 201 -5.43 -4.52 10.82
N LYS A 202 -5.31 -3.56 11.75
CA LYS A 202 -6.29 -3.38 12.84
C LYS A 202 -7.70 -3.09 12.31
N ALA A 203 -7.81 -2.12 11.40
CA ALA A 203 -9.10 -1.79 10.80
C ALA A 203 -9.52 -2.82 9.76
N PHE A 204 -8.58 -3.26 8.93
CA PHE A 204 -8.85 -4.14 7.81
C PHE A 204 -9.52 -5.46 8.22
N ILE A 205 -9.00 -6.13 9.25
CA ILE A 205 -9.58 -7.40 9.72
C ILE A 205 -10.99 -7.19 10.29
N GLY A 206 -11.28 -6.03 10.87
CA GLY A 206 -12.63 -5.71 11.37
C GLY A 206 -13.67 -5.52 10.26
N LEU A 207 -13.27 -5.30 9.01
CA LEU A 207 -14.19 -5.23 7.87
C LEU A 207 -14.55 -6.61 7.28
N LEU A 208 -13.76 -7.66 7.58
CA LEU A 208 -13.99 -9.00 7.04
C LEU A 208 -15.25 -9.63 7.62
N GLY A 209 -16.13 -10.12 6.75
CA GLY A 209 -17.43 -10.68 7.13
C GLY A 209 -18.43 -9.64 7.67
N HIS A 210 -18.13 -8.33 7.55
CA HIS A 210 -19.02 -7.29 8.04
C HIS A 210 -20.08 -6.95 6.98
N PRO A 211 -21.38 -7.24 7.21
CA PRO A 211 -22.41 -7.07 6.18
C PRO A 211 -22.54 -5.64 5.65
N GLN A 212 -22.31 -4.63 6.51
CA GLN A 212 -22.40 -3.22 6.12
C GLN A 212 -21.18 -2.74 5.31
N ALA A 213 -20.15 -3.57 5.16
CA ALA A 213 -19.02 -3.25 4.30
C ALA A 213 -19.25 -3.67 2.83
N ILE A 214 -20.21 -4.56 2.58
CA ILE A 214 -20.53 -5.06 1.24
C ILE A 214 -21.21 -3.95 0.43
N GLY A 215 -20.75 -3.76 -0.80
CA GLY A 215 -21.24 -2.72 -1.72
C GLY A 215 -20.65 -1.34 -1.45
N ASP A 216 -19.67 -1.23 -0.55
CA ASP A 216 -19.12 0.06 -0.13
C ASP A 216 -17.58 0.10 -0.23
N SER A 217 -17.02 1.31 -0.07
CA SER A 217 -15.59 1.56 -0.11
C SER A 217 -15.10 2.22 1.19
N PHE A 218 -13.88 1.89 1.61
CA PHE A 218 -13.25 2.43 2.81
C PHE A 218 -11.80 2.77 2.53
N HIS A 219 -11.31 3.91 3.00
CA HIS A 219 -9.89 4.07 3.15
C HIS A 219 -9.47 3.71 4.59
N ILE A 220 -8.25 3.22 4.73
CA ILE A 220 -7.65 2.90 6.02
C ILE A 220 -6.28 3.58 6.06
N THR A 221 -6.16 4.59 6.91
CA THR A 221 -4.96 5.44 6.95
C THR A 221 -4.58 5.79 8.39
N SER A 222 -3.31 6.13 8.61
CA SER A 222 -2.90 6.79 9.85
C SER A 222 -3.56 8.17 9.97
N ASP A 223 -3.64 8.68 11.19
CA ASP A 223 -4.01 10.08 11.45
C ASP A 223 -2.77 11.00 11.47
N GLU A 224 -1.56 10.43 11.45
CA GLU A 224 -0.32 11.19 11.38
C GLU A 224 -0.15 11.79 10.00
N VAL A 225 0.15 13.08 9.96
CA VAL A 225 0.39 13.86 8.74
C VAL A 225 1.77 14.46 8.80
N LEU A 226 2.61 14.16 7.81
CA LEU A 226 4.00 14.62 7.73
C LEU A 226 4.24 15.34 6.40
N THR A 227 5.19 16.27 6.39
CA THR A 227 5.76 16.77 5.14
C THR A 227 6.81 15.77 4.61
N TRP A 228 7.12 15.83 3.32
CA TRP A 228 8.19 15.01 2.77
C TRP A 228 9.56 15.33 3.36
N ASN A 229 9.82 16.59 3.73
CA ASN A 229 11.02 16.97 4.47
C ASN A 229 11.10 16.22 5.81
N GLN A 230 10.03 16.25 6.60
CA GLN A 230 9.96 15.52 7.88
C GLN A 230 10.15 14.01 7.70
N ILE A 231 9.59 13.41 6.65
CA ILE A 231 9.77 11.97 6.35
C ILE A 231 11.25 11.66 6.13
N HIS A 232 11.96 12.45 5.32
CA HIS A 232 13.39 12.27 5.08
C HIS A 232 14.23 12.53 6.33
N GLU A 233 13.90 13.56 7.11
CA GLU A 233 14.56 13.88 8.38
C GLU A 233 14.42 12.75 9.41
N LEU A 234 13.21 12.15 9.52
CA LEU A 234 12.96 11.04 10.44
C LEU A 234 13.74 9.78 10.06
N VAL A 235 13.84 9.47 8.76
CA VAL A 235 14.66 8.34 8.28
C VAL A 235 16.13 8.64 8.47
N GLY A 236 16.59 9.85 8.16
CA GLY A 236 17.97 10.29 8.39
C GLY A 236 18.37 10.17 9.86
N ALA A 237 17.51 10.68 10.77
CA ALA A 237 17.73 10.57 12.22
C ALA A 237 17.80 9.11 12.69
N ALA A 238 16.94 8.24 12.17
CA ALA A 238 16.98 6.81 12.45
C ALA A 238 18.27 6.16 11.95
N ALA A 239 18.79 6.61 10.79
CA ALA A 239 20.04 6.15 10.21
C ALA A 239 21.32 6.74 10.86
N GLY A 240 21.16 7.62 11.86
CA GLY A 240 22.27 8.32 12.49
C GLY A 240 22.90 9.43 11.60
N ALA A 241 22.14 9.97 10.66
CA ALA A 241 22.60 10.97 9.70
C ALA A 241 21.65 12.18 9.67
N GLN A 242 22.18 13.33 9.29
CA GLN A 242 21.38 14.51 8.97
C GLN A 242 21.28 14.62 7.44
N PRO A 243 20.09 14.50 6.84
CA PRO A 243 19.94 14.56 5.40
C PRO A 243 20.25 15.95 4.85
N ARG A 244 21.02 16.00 3.76
CA ARG A 244 21.27 17.19 2.96
C ARG A 244 20.28 17.16 1.81
N ILE A 245 19.16 17.87 1.99
CA ILE A 245 18.05 17.85 1.03
C ILE A 245 18.29 18.87 -0.07
N VAL A 246 18.14 18.42 -1.32
CA VAL A 246 18.02 19.25 -2.51
C VAL A 246 16.61 19.16 -3.04
N HIS A 247 15.92 20.29 -3.10
CA HIS A 247 14.58 20.37 -3.60
C HIS A 247 14.57 20.49 -5.13
N VAL A 248 13.85 19.57 -5.79
CA VAL A 248 13.74 19.52 -7.25
C VAL A 248 12.26 19.45 -7.63
N THR A 249 11.83 20.29 -8.57
CA THR A 249 10.42 20.27 -9.00
C THR A 249 10.03 18.90 -9.55
N SER A 250 8.78 18.49 -9.32
CA SER A 250 8.30 17.19 -9.82
C SER A 250 8.37 17.08 -11.34
N ASP A 251 8.19 18.20 -12.08
CA ASP A 251 8.35 18.21 -13.54
C ASP A 251 9.81 17.99 -13.98
N ALA A 252 10.78 18.51 -13.24
CA ALA A 252 12.20 18.28 -13.53
C ALA A 252 12.59 16.84 -13.25
N ILE A 253 12.07 16.24 -12.18
CA ILE A 253 12.26 14.81 -11.89
C ILE A 253 11.59 13.96 -12.99
N PHE A 254 10.37 14.32 -13.42
CA PHE A 254 9.68 13.64 -14.52
C PHE A 254 10.46 13.68 -15.83
N ALA A 255 11.12 14.79 -16.14
CA ALA A 255 11.95 14.92 -17.32
C ALA A 255 13.21 14.04 -17.26
N ALA A 256 13.72 13.74 -16.07
CA ALA A 256 14.91 12.91 -15.86
C ALA A 256 14.55 11.40 -15.72
N ASP A 257 13.45 11.10 -15.04
CA ASP A 257 12.92 9.75 -14.86
C ASP A 257 11.38 9.78 -14.87
N GLU A 258 10.81 9.27 -15.95
CA GLU A 258 9.37 9.33 -16.20
C GLU A 258 8.58 8.52 -15.15
N GLU A 259 9.09 7.37 -14.71
CA GLU A 259 8.40 6.51 -13.74
C GLU A 259 8.35 7.17 -12.36
N TRP A 260 9.47 7.68 -11.89
CA TRP A 260 9.52 8.46 -10.65
C TRP A 260 8.60 9.68 -10.74
N GLY A 261 8.72 10.47 -11.80
CA GLY A 261 7.90 11.66 -12.01
C GLY A 261 6.40 11.38 -12.08
N ARG A 262 5.96 10.27 -12.70
CA ARG A 262 4.54 9.88 -12.73
C ARG A 262 3.98 9.63 -11.34
N SER A 263 4.73 8.97 -10.46
CA SER A 263 4.33 8.73 -9.07
C SER A 263 4.22 10.02 -8.26
N LEU A 264 5.04 11.03 -8.60
CA LEU A 264 5.00 12.35 -7.97
C LEU A 264 3.81 13.17 -8.48
N LEU A 265 3.77 13.44 -9.78
CA LEU A 265 2.73 14.29 -10.39
C LEU A 265 1.33 13.66 -10.27
N GLY A 266 1.25 12.34 -10.28
CA GLY A 266 0.00 11.60 -10.12
C GLY A 266 -0.43 11.39 -8.66
N ASP A 267 0.45 11.64 -7.67
CA ASP A 267 0.10 11.38 -6.27
C ASP A 267 0.90 12.22 -5.27
N LYS A 268 2.20 11.95 -5.07
CA LYS A 268 3.00 12.43 -3.93
C LYS A 268 3.25 13.95 -3.90
N ALA A 269 3.18 14.64 -5.06
CA ALA A 269 3.30 16.10 -5.13
C ALA A 269 2.06 16.83 -4.56
N HIS A 270 0.97 16.11 -4.32
CA HIS A 270 -0.27 16.67 -3.78
C HIS A 270 -0.40 16.36 -2.29
N SER A 271 -0.79 17.36 -1.49
CA SER A 271 -1.11 17.14 -0.09
C SER A 271 -2.31 16.22 0.07
N VAL A 272 -2.22 15.23 0.95
CA VAL A 272 -3.30 14.30 1.28
C VAL A 272 -3.46 14.20 2.80
N ILE A 273 -4.70 14.35 3.25
CA ILE A 273 -5.15 14.14 4.64
C ILE A 273 -6.47 13.41 4.54
N PHE A 274 -6.68 12.38 5.34
CA PHE A 274 -7.85 11.51 5.25
C PHE A 274 -8.73 11.62 6.50
N ASP A 275 -10.04 11.41 6.32
CA ASP A 275 -11.00 11.29 7.41
C ASP A 275 -11.40 9.82 7.59
N ASN A 276 -10.89 9.17 8.62
CA ASN A 276 -11.16 7.77 8.94
C ASN A 276 -12.53 7.54 9.64
N ALA A 277 -13.43 8.51 9.70
CA ALA A 277 -14.70 8.38 10.40
C ALA A 277 -15.54 7.20 9.89
N LYS A 278 -15.54 6.94 8.58
CA LYS A 278 -16.31 5.87 7.96
C LYS A 278 -15.84 4.49 8.40
N VAL A 279 -14.56 4.20 8.33
CA VAL A 279 -14.03 2.91 8.78
C VAL A 279 -14.21 2.73 10.28
N ARG A 280 -14.07 3.80 11.08
CA ARG A 280 -14.32 3.78 12.53
C ARG A 280 -15.77 3.54 12.91
N ALA A 281 -16.72 3.91 12.06
CA ALA A 281 -18.12 3.58 12.30
C ALA A 281 -18.38 2.06 12.32
N LEU A 282 -17.61 1.28 11.53
CA LEU A 282 -17.69 -0.19 11.51
C LEU A 282 -16.66 -0.86 12.44
N VAL A 283 -15.53 -0.23 12.67
CA VAL A 283 -14.43 -0.73 13.51
C VAL A 283 -14.08 0.36 14.54
N PRO A 284 -14.93 0.54 15.59
CA PRO A 284 -14.80 1.67 16.53
C PRO A 284 -13.47 1.70 17.29
N ASP A 285 -12.86 0.54 17.54
CA ASP A 285 -11.59 0.41 18.26
C ASP A 285 -10.37 0.69 17.37
N TYR A 286 -10.58 1.06 16.11
CA TYR A 286 -9.48 1.37 15.22
C TYR A 286 -8.77 2.67 15.61
N VAL A 287 -7.52 2.53 16.01
CA VAL A 287 -6.57 3.63 16.23
C VAL A 287 -5.23 3.25 15.62
N ALA A 288 -4.70 4.12 14.77
CA ALA A 288 -3.31 4.02 14.32
C ALA A 288 -2.39 4.50 15.45
N THR A 289 -1.54 3.60 15.95
CA THR A 289 -0.73 3.85 17.16
C THR A 289 0.77 3.86 16.90
N ILE A 290 1.19 3.55 15.68
CA ILE A 290 2.62 3.46 15.30
C ILE A 290 2.99 4.73 14.51
N PRO A 291 3.65 5.71 15.14
CA PRO A 291 4.10 6.91 14.44
C PRO A 291 5.25 6.57 13.48
N PHE A 292 5.38 7.31 12.40
CA PHE A 292 6.43 7.04 11.40
C PHE A 292 7.85 7.12 11.97
N ALA A 293 8.09 7.95 12.99
CA ALA A 293 9.36 7.98 13.70
C ALA A 293 9.75 6.63 14.31
N GLN A 294 8.79 5.80 14.73
CA GLN A 294 9.03 4.42 15.16
C GLN A 294 9.30 3.53 13.93
N GLY A 295 8.45 3.62 12.92
CA GLY A 295 8.61 2.83 11.70
C GLY A 295 9.94 3.08 10.98
N ALA A 296 10.43 4.33 10.97
CA ALA A 296 11.75 4.65 10.43
C ALA A 296 12.88 3.91 11.16
N ARG A 297 12.81 3.83 12.50
CA ARG A 297 13.78 3.02 13.28
C ARG A 297 13.68 1.53 12.96
N GLU A 298 12.48 1.00 12.80
CA GLU A 298 12.26 -0.42 12.44
C GLU A 298 12.83 -0.73 11.06
N ILE A 299 12.66 0.18 10.08
CA ILE A 299 13.22 0.07 8.74
C ILE A 299 14.75 0.01 8.80
N VAL A 300 15.36 0.99 9.46
CA VAL A 300 16.82 1.08 9.53
C VAL A 300 17.40 -0.11 10.29
N ALA A 301 16.83 -0.49 11.43
CA ALA A 301 17.28 -1.64 12.21
C ALA A 301 17.24 -2.94 11.40
N TRP A 302 16.13 -3.19 10.65
CA TRP A 302 16.00 -4.38 9.83
C TRP A 302 17.05 -4.46 8.70
N HIS A 303 17.37 -3.32 8.07
CA HIS A 303 18.40 -3.28 7.04
C HIS A 303 19.81 -3.45 7.63
N ASP A 304 20.03 -2.91 8.84
CA ASP A 304 21.33 -3.01 9.50
C ASP A 304 21.64 -4.39 10.06
N GLU A 305 20.63 -5.21 10.35
CA GLU A 305 20.79 -6.62 10.77
C GLU A 305 21.50 -7.48 9.71
N ASP A 306 21.38 -7.14 8.43
CA ASP A 306 21.95 -7.92 7.33
C ASP A 306 22.46 -7.00 6.20
N PRO A 307 23.78 -6.98 5.96
CA PRO A 307 24.37 -6.18 4.87
C PRO A 307 23.76 -6.46 3.48
N ALA A 308 23.25 -7.68 3.24
CA ALA A 308 22.62 -8.05 1.97
C ALA A 308 21.32 -7.29 1.72
N ARG A 309 20.70 -6.71 2.75
CA ARG A 309 19.49 -5.89 2.64
C ARG A 309 19.77 -4.43 2.29
N ARG A 310 21.03 -3.97 2.46
CA ARG A 310 21.49 -2.59 2.20
C ARG A 310 21.93 -2.42 0.75
N GLN A 311 21.04 -2.75 -0.17
CA GLN A 311 21.36 -2.68 -1.59
C GLN A 311 21.21 -1.25 -2.11
N VAL A 312 22.25 -0.74 -2.73
CA VAL A 312 22.28 0.55 -3.44
C VAL A 312 21.95 0.28 -4.91
N ASP A 313 20.98 0.99 -5.43
CA ASP A 313 20.68 1.02 -6.86
C ASP A 313 21.59 2.08 -7.51
N GLU A 314 22.59 1.64 -8.27
CA GLU A 314 23.57 2.51 -8.93
C GLU A 314 22.91 3.48 -9.92
N ARG A 315 21.83 3.08 -10.59
CA ARG A 315 21.09 3.95 -11.51
C ARG A 315 20.42 5.10 -10.75
N VAL A 316 19.81 4.79 -9.62
CA VAL A 316 19.15 5.78 -8.77
C VAL A 316 20.17 6.70 -8.11
N ASP A 317 21.33 6.18 -7.67
CA ASP A 317 22.41 6.99 -7.10
C ASP A 317 22.96 7.99 -8.13
N ALA A 318 23.22 7.53 -9.36
CA ALA A 318 23.68 8.39 -10.46
C ALA A 318 22.62 9.43 -10.86
N LEU A 319 21.34 9.06 -10.91
CA LEU A 319 20.25 10.00 -11.19
C LEU A 319 20.16 11.10 -10.12
N MET A 320 20.32 10.74 -8.85
CA MET A 320 20.36 11.73 -7.76
C MET A 320 21.56 12.67 -7.91
N ASP A 321 22.74 12.15 -8.30
CA ASP A 321 23.92 13.00 -8.54
C ASP A 321 23.67 13.99 -9.70
N GLU A 322 23.07 13.55 -10.81
CA GLU A 322 22.68 14.44 -11.93
C GLU A 322 21.71 15.54 -11.49
N LEU A 323 20.66 15.17 -10.75
CA LEU A 323 19.66 16.13 -10.27
C LEU A 323 20.27 17.12 -9.27
N VAL A 324 21.14 16.66 -8.38
CA VAL A 324 21.87 17.50 -7.42
C VAL A 324 22.82 18.46 -8.13
N GLU A 325 23.60 17.99 -9.11
CA GLU A 325 24.49 18.85 -9.89
C GLU A 325 23.73 19.96 -10.61
N ARG A 326 22.57 19.63 -11.17
CA ARG A 326 21.78 20.55 -11.97
C ARG A 326 20.97 21.55 -11.14
N TYR A 327 20.46 21.13 -9.98
CA TYR A 327 19.50 21.93 -9.19
C TYR A 327 20.01 22.29 -7.79
N GLY A 328 21.08 21.69 -7.31
CA GLY A 328 21.63 21.94 -5.97
C GLY A 328 22.47 23.21 -5.82
N ARG A 329 22.79 23.88 -6.91
CA ARG A 329 23.59 25.12 -6.89
C ARG A 329 22.67 26.33 -6.77
N GLY A 330 22.36 26.75 -5.54
CA GLY A 330 21.60 27.99 -5.34
C GLY A 330 20.72 28.05 -4.10
N ALA A 331 20.93 27.18 -3.12
CA ALA A 331 20.31 27.31 -1.79
C ALA A 331 21.28 27.82 -0.76
#